data_6c9cf83b0f325e302954b01249373477
#
_entry.id   6c9cf83b0f325e302954b01249373477
#
_cell.length_a   1.000
_cell.length_b   1.000
_cell.length_c   1.000
_cell.angle_alpha   90.00
_cell.angle_beta   90.00
_cell.angle_gamma   90.00
#
_symmetry.space_group_name_H-M   'P 1'
#
loop_
_entity.id
_entity.type
_entity.pdbx_description
1 polymer ?
#
loop_
_entity_poly.entity_id
_entity_poly.type
_entity_poly.pdbx_seq_one_letter_code
_entity_poly.pdbx_strand_id
1 'polypeptide(L)'
;MNRSGFLKQLIASIAIGKLPVSLTKDFRKIYLLQCFVAGFRHYEGMQLLDSMKEGDLLELVREPENEYDDCAIALHLQGKKIGFIPSSVNEMLSYLLDSDALSLFAVITHLEKSSQPWENVAIAVYFVQEVNKDLPAHASYLTRIEAPHYRTLSKNKN
;
A
#
# COMPACT_ATOMS: atom_id res chain seq x y z
N MET A 1 22.75 -6.38 0.28
CA MET A 1 21.63 -5.52 0.72
C MET A 1 20.34 -6.27 0.42
N ASN A 2 19.54 -6.61 1.42
CA ASN A 2 18.30 -7.35 1.19
C ASN A 2 17.21 -6.39 0.66
N ARG A 3 16.21 -6.94 -0.03
CA ARG A 3 15.14 -6.17 -0.70
C ARG A 3 14.31 -5.31 0.25
N SER A 4 14.08 -5.78 1.47
CA SER A 4 13.35 -5.02 2.49
C SER A 4 14.12 -3.78 2.98
N GLY A 5 15.44 -3.84 3.06
CA GLY A 5 16.28 -2.68 3.37
C GLY A 5 16.23 -1.61 2.28
N PHE A 6 16.20 -2.04 1.01
CA PHE A 6 16.09 -1.14 -0.13
C PHE A 6 14.74 -0.39 -0.16
N LEU A 7 13.64 -1.09 0.10
CA LEU A 7 12.31 -0.48 0.13
C LEU A 7 12.19 0.55 1.26
N LYS A 8 12.72 0.25 2.46
CA LYS A 8 12.76 1.21 3.58
C LYS A 8 13.54 2.48 3.23
N GLN A 9 14.66 2.35 2.52
CA GLN A 9 15.41 3.51 2.03
C GLN A 9 14.64 4.29 0.96
N LEU A 10 13.96 3.62 0.04
CA LEU A 10 13.15 4.26 -0.99
C LEU A 10 11.98 5.04 -0.38
N ILE A 11 11.26 4.43 0.57
CA ILE A 11 10.15 5.07 1.30
C ILE A 11 10.64 6.29 2.07
N ALA A 12 11.75 6.19 2.79
CA ALA A 12 12.35 7.30 3.53
C ALA A 12 12.77 8.46 2.61
N SER A 13 13.28 8.15 1.42
CA SER A 13 13.72 9.15 0.45
C SER A 13 12.55 9.90 -0.19
N ILE A 14 11.44 9.24 -0.43
CA ILE A 14 10.21 9.86 -0.98
C ILE A 14 9.59 10.80 0.07
N ALA A 15 9.59 10.41 1.35
CA ALA A 15 9.04 11.22 2.43
C ALA A 15 9.81 12.53 2.68
N ILE A 16 11.10 12.58 2.35
CA ILE A 16 11.99 13.76 2.58
C ILE A 16 12.11 14.65 1.32
N GLY A 17 11.54 14.26 0.19
CA GLY A 17 11.61 15.03 -1.06
C GLY A 17 13.04 15.13 -1.65
N LYS A 18 14.00 14.35 -1.15
CA LYS A 18 15.38 14.27 -1.64
C LYS A 18 15.71 12.84 -2.03
N LEU A 19 15.52 12.52 -3.30
CA LEU A 19 16.11 11.30 -3.86
C LEU A 19 17.63 11.45 -3.89
N PRO A 20 18.40 10.47 -3.38
CA PRO A 20 19.83 10.50 -3.56
C PRO A 20 20.15 10.44 -5.07
N VAL A 21 20.92 11.43 -5.55
CA VAL A 21 21.25 11.66 -6.97
C VAL A 21 21.97 10.49 -7.66
N SER A 22 22.25 9.40 -6.96
CA SER A 22 23.01 8.26 -7.49
C SER A 22 22.17 7.08 -7.97
N LEU A 23 20.83 7.15 -7.90
CA LEU A 23 19.94 6.11 -8.45
C LEU A 23 19.60 6.42 -9.91
N THR A 24 20.49 6.02 -10.82
CA THR A 24 20.23 6.02 -12.28
C THR A 24 19.21 4.99 -12.73
N LYS A 25 18.53 4.33 -11.78
CA LYS A 25 17.50 3.31 -12.03
C LYS A 25 16.12 3.98 -11.98
N ASP A 26 15.40 3.89 -13.07
CA ASP A 26 14.01 4.30 -13.12
C ASP A 26 13.13 3.23 -12.47
N PHE A 27 12.24 3.62 -11.56
CA PHE A 27 11.28 2.73 -10.94
C PHE A 27 9.86 3.12 -11.31
N ARG A 28 9.01 2.12 -11.50
CA ARG A 28 7.57 2.29 -11.70
C ARG A 28 6.82 1.70 -10.52
N LYS A 29 5.77 2.40 -10.10
CA LYS A 29 4.76 1.82 -9.22
C LYS A 29 3.65 1.22 -10.08
N ILE A 30 3.32 -0.03 -9.83
CA ILE A 30 2.25 -0.74 -10.54
C ILE A 30 1.11 -0.98 -9.57
N TYR A 31 -0.06 -0.46 -9.92
CA TYR A 31 -1.28 -0.61 -9.13
C TYR A 31 -1.76 -2.05 -9.11
N LEU A 32 -2.15 -2.55 -7.94
CA LEU A 32 -2.71 -3.89 -7.75
C LEU A 32 -4.19 -3.85 -7.39
N LEU A 33 -4.55 -3.13 -6.33
CA LEU A 33 -5.92 -3.03 -5.87
C LEU A 33 -6.14 -1.78 -4.99
N GLN A 34 -7.42 -1.48 -4.73
CA GLN A 34 -7.86 -0.49 -3.76
C GLN A 34 -8.85 -1.12 -2.79
N CYS A 35 -8.73 -0.79 -1.51
CA CYS A 35 -9.66 -1.26 -0.47
C CYS A 35 -9.74 -0.25 0.68
N PHE A 36 -10.71 -0.44 1.58
CA PHE A 36 -10.71 0.21 2.89
C PHE A 36 -9.84 -0.58 3.88
N VAL A 37 -9.31 0.11 4.89
CA VAL A 37 -8.56 -0.52 5.96
C VAL A 37 -9.51 -1.29 6.87
N ALA A 38 -9.29 -2.61 7.01
CA ALA A 38 -10.06 -3.44 7.93
C ALA A 38 -9.57 -3.28 9.37
N GLY A 39 -10.50 -3.32 10.33
CA GLY A 39 -10.17 -3.27 11.75
C GLY A 39 -9.64 -1.93 12.26
N PHE A 40 -9.74 -0.86 11.50
CA PHE A 40 -9.14 0.45 11.77
C PHE A 40 -9.40 0.98 13.20
N ARG A 41 -10.61 0.78 13.74
CA ARG A 41 -11.00 1.23 15.08
C ARG A 41 -10.35 0.45 16.23
N HIS A 42 -9.82 -0.75 15.95
CA HIS A 42 -9.31 -1.67 16.97
C HIS A 42 -7.80 -1.51 17.22
N TYR A 43 -7.14 -0.67 16.42
CA TYR A 43 -5.72 -0.41 16.48
C TYR A 43 -5.45 1.09 16.67
N GLU A 44 -4.24 1.54 16.41
CA GLU A 44 -3.83 2.93 16.60
C GLU A 44 -4.39 3.89 15.51
N GLY A 45 -5.14 3.36 14.53
CA GLY A 45 -5.69 4.13 13.42
C GLY A 45 -6.51 5.34 13.84
N MET A 46 -7.45 5.14 14.77
CA MET A 46 -8.30 6.24 15.27
C MET A 46 -7.51 7.36 15.94
N GLN A 47 -6.42 7.02 16.66
CA GLN A 47 -5.57 8.00 17.35
C GLN A 47 -4.72 8.79 16.36
N LEU A 48 -4.39 8.19 15.23
CA LEU A 48 -3.55 8.78 14.19
C LEU A 48 -4.34 9.52 13.12
N LEU A 49 -5.66 9.33 13.05
CA LEU A 49 -6.52 9.80 11.95
C LEU A 49 -6.35 11.30 11.67
N ASP A 50 -6.19 12.12 12.72
CA ASP A 50 -6.02 13.58 12.57
C ASP A 50 -4.67 13.98 11.98
N SER A 51 -3.67 13.14 12.12
CA SER A 51 -2.34 13.35 11.57
C SER A 51 -2.12 12.73 10.19
N MET A 52 -3.02 11.82 9.78
CA MET A 52 -2.96 11.16 8.47
C MET A 52 -3.27 12.11 7.32
N LYS A 53 -2.67 11.83 6.18
CA LYS A 53 -2.88 12.57 4.94
C LYS A 53 -3.02 11.62 3.75
N GLU A 54 -3.78 12.02 2.76
CA GLU A 54 -3.75 11.38 1.45
C GLU A 54 -2.33 11.46 0.88
N GLY A 55 -1.85 10.34 0.34
CA GLY A 55 -0.45 10.19 -0.09
C GLY A 55 0.49 9.59 0.95
N ASP A 56 0.09 9.44 2.22
CA ASP A 56 0.91 8.77 3.22
C ASP A 56 1.17 7.31 2.82
N LEU A 57 2.43 6.90 3.00
CA LEU A 57 2.90 5.56 2.68
C LEU A 57 2.70 4.62 3.87
N LEU A 58 2.17 3.44 3.58
CA LEU A 58 1.95 2.38 4.56
C LEU A 58 2.86 1.19 4.25
N GLU A 59 3.45 0.64 5.30
CA GLU A 59 4.19 -0.62 5.25
C GLU A 59 3.19 -1.78 5.38
N LEU A 60 3.36 -2.82 4.54
CA LEU A 60 2.62 -4.08 4.61
C LEU A 60 3.44 -5.10 5.37
N VAL A 61 2.91 -5.60 6.49
CA VAL A 61 3.59 -6.56 7.37
C VAL A 61 2.79 -7.85 7.44
N ARG A 62 3.39 -8.98 7.04
CA ARG A 62 2.75 -10.29 7.15
C ARG A 62 2.63 -10.71 8.61
N GLU A 63 1.47 -11.26 8.95
CA GLU A 63 1.19 -11.89 10.23
C GLU A 63 0.70 -13.33 10.00
N PRO A 64 1.57 -14.28 9.60
CA PRO A 64 1.15 -15.66 9.29
C PRO A 64 0.63 -16.43 10.51
N GLU A 65 1.00 -15.99 11.72
CA GLU A 65 0.53 -16.56 13.00
C GLU A 65 -0.74 -15.89 13.53
N ASN A 66 -1.44 -15.10 12.68
CA ASN A 66 -2.67 -14.43 13.11
C ASN A 66 -3.77 -15.47 13.34
N GLU A 67 -4.39 -15.44 14.53
CA GLU A 67 -5.39 -16.44 14.95
C GLU A 67 -6.67 -16.47 14.10
N TYR A 68 -6.94 -15.39 13.36
CA TYR A 68 -8.19 -15.24 12.59
C TYR A 68 -7.98 -15.36 11.08
N ASP A 69 -6.76 -15.18 10.59
CA ASP A 69 -6.46 -15.12 9.17
C ASP A 69 -4.97 -15.39 8.91
N ASP A 70 -4.64 -16.55 8.40
CA ASP A 70 -3.26 -16.94 8.04
C ASP A 70 -2.69 -16.14 6.86
N CYS A 71 -3.55 -15.50 6.07
CA CYS A 71 -3.18 -14.54 5.04
C CYS A 71 -3.11 -13.08 5.54
N ALA A 72 -3.21 -12.85 6.86
CA ALA A 72 -3.25 -11.51 7.42
C ALA A 72 -2.05 -10.64 7.00
N ILE A 73 -2.35 -9.41 6.57
CA ILE A 73 -1.38 -8.39 6.23
C ILE A 73 -1.73 -7.12 7.00
N ALA A 74 -0.93 -6.82 8.02
CA ALA A 74 -1.07 -5.61 8.81
C ALA A 74 -0.58 -4.39 8.03
N LEU A 75 -1.23 -3.26 8.24
CA LEU A 75 -0.89 -1.96 7.69
C LEU A 75 -0.27 -1.09 8.78
N HIS A 76 0.93 -0.62 8.56
CA HIS A 76 1.66 0.23 9.49
C HIS A 76 1.92 1.60 8.90
N LEU A 77 1.59 2.65 9.68
CA LEU A 77 1.96 4.04 9.43
C LEU A 77 3.02 4.44 10.43
N GLN A 78 4.23 4.76 9.96
CA GLN A 78 5.35 5.16 10.82
C GLN A 78 5.62 4.17 11.98
N GLY A 79 5.51 2.86 11.68
CA GLY A 79 5.72 1.78 12.64
C GLY A 79 4.54 1.47 13.55
N LYS A 80 3.43 2.19 13.44
CA LYS A 80 2.20 1.96 14.22
C LYS A 80 1.16 1.24 13.40
N LYS A 81 0.62 0.16 13.96
CA LYS A 81 -0.42 -0.64 13.30
C LYS A 81 -1.75 0.12 13.26
N ILE A 82 -2.28 0.31 12.07
CA ILE A 82 -3.55 1.02 11.86
C ILE A 82 -4.72 0.10 11.46
N GLY A 83 -4.43 -1.15 11.14
CA GLY A 83 -5.41 -2.13 10.71
C GLY A 83 -4.81 -3.17 9.78
N PHE A 84 -5.64 -3.74 8.90
CA PHE A 84 -5.27 -4.80 7.96
C PHE A 84 -5.80 -4.55 6.56
N ILE A 85 -5.20 -5.22 5.59
CA ILE A 85 -5.83 -5.50 4.30
C ILE A 85 -7.03 -6.42 4.56
N PRO A 86 -8.24 -6.15 4.01
CA PRO A 86 -9.40 -7.03 4.19
C PRO A 86 -9.13 -8.47 3.71
N SER A 87 -9.61 -9.46 4.47
CA SER A 87 -9.43 -10.88 4.15
C SER A 87 -10.01 -11.28 2.78
N SER A 88 -10.98 -10.53 2.27
CA SER A 88 -11.57 -10.75 0.94
C SER A 88 -10.61 -10.50 -0.23
N VAL A 89 -9.47 -9.83 0.00
CA VAL A 89 -8.52 -9.40 -1.06
C VAL A 89 -7.06 -9.61 -0.69
N ASN A 90 -6.75 -10.20 0.47
CA ASN A 90 -5.37 -10.30 0.96
C ASN A 90 -4.62 -11.57 0.54
N GLU A 91 -5.32 -12.64 0.15
CA GLU A 91 -4.73 -13.94 -0.12
C GLU A 91 -3.58 -13.86 -1.16
N MET A 92 -3.86 -13.32 -2.33
CA MET A 92 -2.84 -13.19 -3.38
C MET A 92 -1.68 -12.28 -2.94
N LEU A 93 -1.98 -11.20 -2.22
CA LEU A 93 -0.95 -10.29 -1.72
C LEU A 93 -0.05 -10.97 -0.68
N SER A 94 -0.62 -11.85 0.17
CA SER A 94 0.14 -12.62 1.16
C SER A 94 1.17 -13.52 0.49
N TYR A 95 0.78 -14.24 -0.57
CA TYR A 95 1.69 -15.10 -1.33
C TYR A 95 2.81 -14.30 -2.03
N LEU A 96 2.49 -13.11 -2.55
CA LEU A 96 3.48 -12.22 -3.16
C LEU A 96 4.50 -11.71 -2.13
N LEU A 97 4.04 -11.37 -0.92
CA LEU A 97 4.91 -10.96 0.19
C LEU A 97 5.76 -12.12 0.68
N ASP A 98 5.16 -13.30 0.87
CA ASP A 98 5.86 -14.50 1.37
C ASP A 98 6.90 -15.03 0.39
N SER A 99 6.67 -14.86 -0.92
CA SER A 99 7.65 -15.24 -1.95
C SER A 99 8.90 -14.36 -1.99
N ASP A 100 8.89 -13.21 -1.30
CA ASP A 100 9.94 -12.17 -1.36
C ASP A 100 10.30 -11.73 -2.81
N ALA A 101 9.39 -12.01 -3.75
CA ALA A 101 9.61 -11.73 -5.17
C ALA A 101 9.37 -10.26 -5.51
N LEU A 102 8.42 -9.61 -4.81
CA LEU A 102 7.98 -8.25 -5.06
C LEU A 102 8.05 -7.41 -3.78
N SER A 103 8.39 -6.14 -3.94
CA SER A 103 8.29 -5.15 -2.87
C SER A 103 6.93 -4.45 -2.96
N LEU A 104 6.04 -4.74 -2.02
CA LEU A 104 4.70 -4.14 -1.96
C LEU A 104 4.67 -2.98 -0.96
N PHE A 105 3.86 -1.98 -1.27
CA PHE A 105 3.53 -0.88 -0.36
C PHE A 105 2.11 -0.41 -0.62
N ALA A 106 1.53 0.30 0.34
CA ALA A 106 0.25 0.95 0.14
C ALA A 106 0.35 2.46 0.31
N VAL A 107 -0.62 3.18 -0.28
CA VAL A 107 -0.75 4.63 -0.17
C VAL A 107 -2.16 4.95 0.26
N ILE A 108 -2.33 5.86 1.22
CA ILE A 108 -3.64 6.40 1.58
C ILE A 108 -4.17 7.22 0.40
N THR A 109 -5.29 6.80 -0.17
CA THR A 109 -5.92 7.46 -1.32
C THR A 109 -7.10 8.32 -0.94
N HIS A 110 -7.70 8.07 0.23
CA HIS A 110 -8.81 8.87 0.74
C HIS A 110 -8.91 8.76 2.25
N LEU A 111 -9.30 9.87 2.88
CA LEU A 111 -9.58 10.00 4.30
C LEU A 111 -10.93 10.65 4.49
N GLU A 112 -11.84 9.99 5.23
CA GLU A 112 -13.16 10.54 5.58
C GLU A 112 -13.39 10.39 7.09
N LYS A 113 -13.12 11.45 7.83
CA LYS A 113 -13.17 11.45 9.30
C LYS A 113 -14.59 11.32 9.87
N SER A 114 -15.60 11.74 9.10
CA SER A 114 -17.00 11.71 9.48
C SER A 114 -17.73 10.42 9.14
N SER A 115 -17.05 9.50 8.40
CA SER A 115 -17.61 8.21 8.00
C SER A 115 -17.58 7.18 9.13
N GLN A 116 -18.19 6.04 8.85
CA GLN A 116 -18.07 4.87 9.73
C GLN A 116 -16.61 4.40 9.77
N PRO A 117 -16.13 3.89 10.93
CA PRO A 117 -14.71 3.51 11.10
C PRO A 117 -14.13 2.59 10.01
N TRP A 118 -14.95 1.76 9.38
CA TRP A 118 -14.54 0.86 8.29
C TRP A 118 -14.47 1.55 6.92
N GLU A 119 -14.89 2.80 6.82
CA GLU A 119 -14.82 3.63 5.62
C GLU A 119 -13.93 4.87 5.81
N ASN A 120 -13.25 5.02 6.98
CA ASN A 120 -12.45 6.21 7.25
C ASN A 120 -11.23 6.32 6.34
N VAL A 121 -10.60 5.20 5.99
CA VAL A 121 -9.33 5.19 5.27
C VAL A 121 -9.42 4.24 4.09
N ALA A 122 -9.32 4.78 2.88
CA ALA A 122 -9.13 3.99 1.67
C ALA A 122 -7.65 4.02 1.27
N ILE A 123 -7.16 2.88 0.79
CA ILE A 123 -5.77 2.69 0.38
C ILE A 123 -5.68 2.07 -1.00
N ALA A 124 -4.62 2.34 -1.72
CA ALA A 124 -4.23 1.62 -2.92
C ALA A 124 -2.92 0.88 -2.67
N VAL A 125 -2.87 -0.38 -3.11
CA VAL A 125 -1.69 -1.24 -3.00
C VAL A 125 -0.96 -1.27 -4.34
N TYR A 126 0.37 -1.15 -4.26
CA TYR A 126 1.27 -1.12 -5.40
C TYR A 126 2.45 -2.06 -5.18
N PHE A 127 3.08 -2.50 -6.27
CA PHE A 127 4.45 -2.98 -6.21
C PHE A 127 5.39 -2.07 -6.99
N VAL A 128 6.68 -2.12 -6.64
CA VAL A 128 7.74 -1.38 -7.32
C VAL A 128 8.43 -2.31 -8.30
N GLN A 129 8.51 -1.87 -9.55
CA GLN A 129 9.27 -2.54 -10.59
C GLN A 129 10.43 -1.66 -11.04
N GLU A 130 11.63 -2.24 -11.10
CA GLU A 130 12.76 -1.60 -11.78
C GLU A 130 12.49 -1.55 -13.29
N VAL A 131 12.62 -0.36 -13.88
CA VAL A 131 12.45 -0.18 -15.33
C VAL A 131 13.73 -0.62 -16.02
N ASN A 132 13.69 -1.79 -16.64
CA ASN A 132 14.72 -2.18 -17.56
C ASN A 132 14.44 -1.53 -18.94
N LYS A 133 15.36 -0.71 -19.44
CA LYS A 133 15.19 0.01 -20.74
C LYS A 133 15.05 -0.93 -21.94
N ASP A 134 15.39 -2.22 -21.75
CA ASP A 134 15.32 -3.25 -22.78
C ASP A 134 13.99 -4.00 -22.81
N LEU A 135 12.99 -3.62 -21.98
CA LEU A 135 11.67 -4.23 -22.01
C LEU A 135 10.91 -3.82 -23.28
N PRO A 136 10.33 -4.81 -24.00
CA PRO A 136 9.59 -4.54 -25.23
C PRO A 136 8.40 -3.61 -25.00
N ALA A 137 8.03 -2.86 -26.04
CA ALA A 137 7.03 -1.78 -25.99
C ALA A 137 5.66 -2.17 -25.42
N HIS A 138 5.28 -3.47 -25.40
CA HIS A 138 4.03 -3.93 -24.79
C HIS A 138 4.02 -3.82 -23.24
N ALA A 139 5.18 -3.71 -22.59
CA ALA A 139 5.26 -3.41 -21.15
C ALA A 139 4.72 -2.01 -20.80
N SER A 140 4.53 -1.14 -21.78
CA SER A 140 3.94 0.19 -21.59
C SER A 140 2.46 0.16 -21.15
N TYR A 141 1.75 -0.96 -21.31
CA TYR A 141 0.38 -1.12 -20.80
C TYR A 141 0.30 -1.01 -19.28
N LEU A 142 1.34 -1.47 -18.57
CA LEU A 142 1.38 -1.48 -17.11
C LEU A 142 1.53 -0.08 -16.50
N THR A 143 1.90 0.92 -17.29
CA THR A 143 2.05 2.31 -16.81
C THR A 143 0.75 3.11 -16.78
N ARG A 144 -0.32 2.59 -17.38
CA ARG A 144 -1.61 3.30 -17.51
C ARG A 144 -2.65 2.93 -16.45
N ILE A 145 -2.36 1.95 -15.60
CA ILE A 145 -3.31 1.55 -14.54
C ILE A 145 -3.09 2.50 -13.36
N GLU A 146 -3.77 3.63 -13.41
CA GLU A 146 -3.94 4.49 -12.23
C GLU A 146 -5.02 3.89 -11.33
N ALA A 147 -4.85 4.04 -10.01
CA ALA A 147 -5.89 3.65 -9.07
C ALA A 147 -7.20 4.34 -9.45
N PRO A 148 -8.33 3.63 -9.54
CA PRO A 148 -9.61 4.26 -9.80
C PRO A 148 -9.87 5.34 -8.73
N HIS A 149 -10.39 6.48 -9.14
CA HIS A 149 -10.71 7.54 -8.21
C HIS A 149 -11.73 7.03 -7.17
N TYR A 150 -11.49 7.31 -5.90
CA TYR A 150 -12.33 6.97 -4.75
C TYR A 150 -13.84 7.21 -4.97
N ARG A 151 -14.22 8.24 -5.73
CA ARG A 151 -15.63 8.54 -6.05
C ARG A 151 -16.42 7.38 -6.67
N THR A 152 -15.74 6.36 -7.19
CA THR A 152 -16.38 5.16 -7.75
C THR A 152 -16.84 4.19 -6.68
N LEU A 153 -16.20 4.17 -5.50
CA LEU A 153 -16.57 3.28 -4.38
C LEU A 153 -17.79 3.75 -3.61
N SER A 154 -18.07 5.05 -3.59
CA SER A 154 -19.20 5.64 -2.83
C SER A 154 -20.52 5.75 -3.62
N LYS A 155 -20.50 5.54 -4.95
CA LYS A 155 -21.69 5.73 -5.80
C LYS A 155 -22.65 4.55 -5.86
N ASN A 156 -22.35 3.42 -5.22
CA ASN A 156 -23.24 2.24 -5.21
C ASN A 156 -24.10 2.14 -3.94
N LYS A 157 -24.38 3.26 -3.26
CA LYS A 157 -25.42 3.33 -2.23
C LYS A 157 -26.66 4.02 -2.82
N ASN A 158 -27.44 3.24 -3.57
CA ASN A 158 -28.89 3.44 -3.74
C ASN A 158 -29.60 2.16 -3.38
#